data_7f23048826b58aa0a8ec95a0a61147c7
#
_entry.id   7f23048826b58aa0a8ec95a0a61147c7
#
_cell.length_a   1.000
_cell.length_b   1.000
_cell.length_c   1.000
_cell.angle_alpha   90.00
_cell.angle_beta   90.00
_cell.angle_gamma   90.00
#
_symmetry.space_group_name_H-M   'P 1'
#
loop_
_entity.id
_entity.type
_entity.pdbx_description
1 polymer ?
#
loop_
_entity_poly.entity_id
_entity_poly.type
_entity_poly.pdbx_seq_one_letter_code
_entity_poly.pdbx_strand_id
1 'polypeptide(L)'
;MIKKLRGRFTTGRALVTTLLILIQLVWFATVFLNIIDYSLVLDALLRVFTVIMTLYLIRKNENPAYRMSWIILMGLLPIFGGLFYALFGNKRPSRRMAAQVANQVAKDYGQAVSGAYPHLLEQDSRLASLSYYIEQTSNLPVYGDTQVDYYAAGELALEPLLEALRSAERYILLEFFIMNPGLFMDQVFEVLAQKADQGVEVRVIYDDFGCLTTLPSDFVAQMEAIGIKCLQFNPFTPVISLAVNNRDHRKIVVVDGKVGFTGGMNLADEYINEIERFGYWKDNLIRLEGPGVWSLATLFLDMWNAFYPKKDINYETFKDDTLSERALRLANPSQGFVQVYGDTPLDNEPLGENVYRDMLNIAQDYVYIYTPYLVISYELQTAMTLAARRGVDVRLMTPGIPDKKMVFRMTRSYYRPLIEAGVKIYEFSPGFLHAKTFVADDRLASVGTINLDYRSLYLHFELSAMLYEHPVIPTIKADFLATQAQARQITLADTRNTLTGMLWDAVLRIVAPFV
;
A
#
# COMPACT_ATOMS: atom_id res chain seq x y z
N MET A 1 19.26 -22.99 -12.97
CA MET A 1 18.55 -23.51 -11.77
C MET A 1 17.15 -22.95 -11.66
N ILE A 2 16.93 -21.68 -11.92
CA ILE A 2 15.64 -20.95 -11.86
C ILE A 2 14.63 -21.41 -12.93
N LYS A 3 15.07 -21.89 -14.10
CA LYS A 3 14.17 -22.47 -15.15
C LYS A 3 13.33 -23.67 -14.70
N LYS A 4 13.65 -24.31 -13.56
CA LYS A 4 12.85 -25.40 -12.98
C LYS A 4 11.70 -24.92 -12.07
N LEU A 5 11.63 -23.62 -11.73
CA LEU A 5 10.54 -22.99 -10.96
C LEU A 5 9.22 -22.92 -11.73
N ARG A 6 9.22 -23.13 -13.05
CA ARG A 6 8.00 -23.12 -13.87
C ARG A 6 7.14 -24.36 -13.61
N GLY A 7 6.17 -24.18 -12.72
CA GLY A 7 4.90 -24.88 -12.79
C GLY A 7 4.87 -26.34 -12.40
N ARG A 8 4.38 -26.59 -11.20
CA ARG A 8 3.58 -27.82 -10.97
C ARG A 8 2.45 -27.70 -9.93
N PHE A 9 2.39 -26.67 -9.05
CA PHE A 9 1.44 -26.70 -7.93
C PHE A 9 0.70 -25.39 -7.59
N THR A 10 0.87 -24.30 -8.33
CA THR A 10 0.22 -23.01 -8.02
C THR A 10 -1.30 -23.08 -8.20
N THR A 11 -1.77 -23.72 -9.26
CA THR A 11 -3.20 -23.92 -9.54
C THR A 11 -3.89 -24.80 -8.50
N GLY A 12 -3.19 -25.78 -7.95
CA GLY A 12 -3.77 -26.70 -6.94
C GLY A 12 -4.08 -26.00 -5.60
N ARG A 13 -3.18 -25.15 -5.13
CA ARG A 13 -3.36 -24.42 -3.85
C ARG A 13 -4.52 -23.43 -3.92
N ALA A 14 -4.58 -22.61 -4.96
CA ALA A 14 -5.69 -21.68 -5.17
C ALA A 14 -7.04 -22.40 -5.32
N LEU A 15 -7.08 -23.51 -6.06
CA LEU A 15 -8.29 -24.33 -6.23
C LEU A 15 -8.79 -24.91 -4.91
N VAL A 16 -7.89 -25.50 -4.11
CA VAL A 16 -8.23 -26.05 -2.78
C VAL A 16 -8.75 -24.96 -1.85
N THR A 17 -8.09 -23.80 -1.84
CA THR A 17 -8.52 -22.65 -1.04
C THR A 17 -9.91 -22.17 -1.44
N THR A 18 -10.17 -21.99 -2.74
CA THR A 18 -11.50 -21.60 -3.23
C THR A 18 -12.58 -22.62 -2.87
N LEU A 19 -12.27 -23.89 -3.03
CA LEU A 19 -13.20 -24.98 -2.68
C LEU A 19 -13.54 -24.97 -1.19
N LEU A 20 -12.55 -24.80 -0.30
CA LEU A 20 -12.76 -24.72 1.14
C LEU A 20 -13.61 -23.51 1.54
N ILE A 21 -13.41 -22.35 0.91
CA ILE A 21 -14.25 -21.17 1.14
C ILE A 21 -15.69 -21.42 0.66
N LEU A 22 -15.88 -22.03 -0.49
CA LEU A 22 -17.22 -22.39 -0.99
C LEU A 22 -17.92 -23.38 -0.07
N ILE A 23 -17.23 -24.39 0.44
CA ILE A 23 -17.78 -25.35 1.42
C ILE A 23 -18.21 -24.62 2.70
N GLN A 24 -17.41 -23.68 3.21
CA GLN A 24 -17.74 -22.87 4.37
C GLN A 24 -18.99 -22.02 4.11
N LEU A 25 -19.09 -21.35 2.96
CA LEU A 25 -20.26 -20.55 2.59
C LEU A 25 -21.54 -21.39 2.50
N VAL A 26 -21.47 -22.56 1.86
CA VAL A 26 -22.61 -23.51 1.77
C VAL A 26 -23.00 -24.01 3.14
N TRP A 27 -22.02 -24.37 3.99
CA TRP A 27 -22.30 -24.81 5.36
C TRP A 27 -23.00 -23.72 6.19
N PHE A 28 -22.49 -22.46 6.15
CA PHE A 28 -23.14 -21.33 6.79
C PHE A 28 -24.57 -21.11 6.27
N ALA A 29 -24.77 -21.10 4.94
CA ALA A 29 -26.10 -20.92 4.35
C ALA A 29 -27.06 -22.02 4.83
N THR A 30 -26.62 -23.28 4.87
CA THR A 30 -27.43 -24.41 5.30
C THR A 30 -27.78 -24.32 6.79
N VAL A 31 -26.82 -23.97 7.64
CA VAL A 31 -27.05 -23.78 9.09
C VAL A 31 -28.03 -22.63 9.31
N PHE A 32 -27.84 -21.49 8.61
CA PHE A 32 -28.72 -20.32 8.74
C PHE A 32 -30.16 -20.62 8.28
N LEU A 33 -30.33 -21.31 7.17
CA LEU A 33 -31.66 -21.64 6.63
C LEU A 33 -32.39 -22.61 7.55
N ASN A 34 -31.69 -23.57 8.16
CA ASN A 34 -32.32 -24.58 9.07
C ASN A 34 -32.65 -24.02 10.47
N ILE A 35 -31.94 -22.99 10.97
CA ILE A 35 -32.20 -22.38 12.27
C ILE A 35 -33.54 -21.63 12.29
N ILE A 36 -33.99 -21.09 11.14
CA ILE A 36 -35.22 -20.30 11.02
C ILE A 36 -36.47 -21.11 11.42
N ASP A 37 -36.45 -22.43 11.22
CA ASP A 37 -37.62 -23.30 11.42
C ASP A 37 -37.82 -23.80 12.88
N TYR A 38 -36.88 -23.51 13.80
CA TYR A 38 -36.81 -24.27 15.06
C TYR A 38 -37.29 -23.57 16.34
N SER A 39 -37.43 -22.21 16.41
CA SER A 39 -37.90 -21.56 17.64
C SER A 39 -38.19 -20.07 17.53
N LEU A 40 -39.42 -19.64 17.88
CA LEU A 40 -39.79 -18.21 18.05
C LEU A 40 -38.93 -17.48 19.09
N VAL A 41 -38.51 -18.19 20.14
CA VAL A 41 -37.64 -17.63 21.20
C VAL A 41 -36.24 -17.34 20.65
N LEU A 42 -35.67 -18.26 19.87
CA LEU A 42 -34.35 -18.08 19.28
C LEU A 42 -34.36 -16.96 18.26
N ASP A 43 -35.41 -16.85 17.44
CA ASP A 43 -35.60 -15.72 16.50
C ASP A 43 -35.61 -14.36 17.24
N ALA A 44 -36.41 -14.25 18.29
CA ALA A 44 -36.49 -13.05 19.12
C ALA A 44 -35.13 -12.68 19.74
N LEU A 45 -34.39 -13.66 20.28
CA LEU A 45 -33.08 -13.45 20.88
C LEU A 45 -32.06 -12.98 19.84
N LEU A 46 -32.05 -13.55 18.64
CA LEU A 46 -31.14 -13.14 17.57
C LEU A 46 -31.44 -11.72 17.06
N ARG A 47 -32.71 -11.32 16.97
CA ARG A 47 -33.10 -9.93 16.63
C ARG A 47 -32.65 -8.95 17.71
N VAL A 48 -32.89 -9.26 18.98
CA VAL A 48 -32.41 -8.44 20.11
C VAL A 48 -30.87 -8.33 20.06
N PHE A 49 -30.18 -9.43 19.84
CA PHE A 49 -28.72 -9.43 19.68
C PHE A 49 -28.27 -8.53 18.51
N THR A 50 -28.93 -8.60 17.36
CA THR A 50 -28.64 -7.73 16.21
C THR A 50 -28.83 -6.25 16.54
N VAL A 51 -29.88 -5.89 17.29
CA VAL A 51 -30.09 -4.52 17.77
C VAL A 51 -28.95 -4.08 18.69
N ILE A 52 -28.57 -4.93 19.66
CA ILE A 52 -27.46 -4.65 20.57
C ILE A 52 -26.13 -4.46 19.78
N MET A 53 -25.87 -5.32 18.81
CA MET A 53 -24.66 -5.21 17.98
C MET A 53 -24.68 -3.96 17.10
N THR A 54 -25.85 -3.54 16.62
CA THR A 54 -26.02 -2.27 15.88
C THR A 54 -25.69 -1.08 16.77
N LEU A 55 -26.25 -1.02 17.99
CA LEU A 55 -25.95 0.03 18.97
C LEU A 55 -24.46 0.05 19.37
N TYR A 56 -23.88 -1.13 19.56
CA TYR A 56 -22.43 -1.27 19.80
C TYR A 56 -21.62 -0.68 18.65
N LEU A 57 -22.00 -1.00 17.40
CA LEU A 57 -21.28 -0.53 16.20
C LEU A 57 -21.40 1.00 16.02
N ILE A 58 -22.56 1.59 16.32
CA ILE A 58 -22.77 3.04 16.29
C ILE A 58 -21.82 3.74 17.28
N ARG A 59 -21.64 3.17 18.47
CA ARG A 59 -20.76 3.72 19.51
C ARG A 59 -19.27 3.54 19.21
N LYS A 60 -18.91 2.58 18.37
CA LYS A 60 -17.50 2.25 18.09
C LYS A 60 -16.83 3.37 17.29
N ASN A 61 -15.63 3.80 17.69
CA ASN A 61 -14.84 4.77 16.93
C ASN A 61 -14.14 4.05 15.77
N GLU A 62 -14.81 3.95 14.63
CA GLU A 62 -14.32 3.36 13.38
C GLU A 62 -14.79 4.18 12.18
N ASN A 63 -14.17 3.94 11.02
CA ASN A 63 -14.57 4.59 9.77
C ASN A 63 -16.09 4.51 9.53
N PRO A 64 -16.78 5.66 9.31
CA PRO A 64 -18.24 5.71 9.16
C PRO A 64 -18.78 4.84 8.01
N ALA A 65 -18.05 4.76 6.90
CA ALA A 65 -18.48 3.96 5.75
C ALA A 65 -18.51 2.47 6.10
N TYR A 66 -17.49 1.97 6.80
CA TYR A 66 -17.46 0.59 7.27
C TYR A 66 -18.59 0.28 8.25
N ARG A 67 -18.86 1.18 9.21
CA ARG A 67 -19.99 1.03 10.14
C ARG A 67 -21.34 1.00 9.41
N MET A 68 -21.52 1.92 8.46
CA MET A 68 -22.76 2.02 7.68
C MET A 68 -23.01 0.76 6.85
N SER A 69 -21.99 0.21 6.20
CA SER A 69 -22.09 -1.05 5.44
C SER A 69 -22.57 -2.21 6.30
N TRP A 70 -22.03 -2.34 7.52
CA TRP A 70 -22.47 -3.35 8.48
C TRP A 70 -23.90 -3.10 9.01
N ILE A 71 -24.26 -1.85 9.30
CA ILE A 71 -25.62 -1.51 9.76
C ILE A 71 -26.65 -1.84 8.68
N ILE A 72 -26.35 -1.53 7.40
CA ILE A 72 -27.23 -1.90 6.28
C ILE A 72 -27.35 -3.43 6.18
N LEU A 73 -26.24 -4.17 6.26
CA LEU A 73 -26.27 -5.63 6.22
C LEU A 73 -27.06 -6.23 7.38
N MET A 74 -26.91 -5.68 8.59
CA MET A 74 -27.70 -6.10 9.77
C MET A 74 -29.20 -5.77 9.59
N GLY A 75 -29.53 -4.65 8.97
CA GLY A 75 -30.93 -4.30 8.66
C GLY A 75 -31.56 -5.22 7.62
N LEU A 76 -30.77 -5.67 6.62
CA LEU A 76 -31.23 -6.64 5.61
C LEU A 76 -31.34 -8.07 6.16
N LEU A 77 -30.54 -8.42 7.17
CA LEU A 77 -30.47 -9.74 7.78
C LEU A 77 -30.74 -9.64 9.31
N PRO A 78 -31.94 -9.21 9.74
CA PRO A 78 -32.20 -8.85 11.13
C PRO A 78 -32.07 -10.03 12.13
N ILE A 79 -32.18 -11.26 11.67
CA ILE A 79 -32.00 -12.44 12.50
C ILE A 79 -30.52 -12.77 12.68
N PHE A 80 -29.75 -12.69 11.61
CA PHE A 80 -28.37 -13.18 11.57
C PHE A 80 -27.32 -12.08 11.49
N GLY A 81 -27.70 -10.87 11.16
CA GLY A 81 -26.76 -9.77 10.89
C GLY A 81 -25.84 -9.46 12.07
N GLY A 82 -26.38 -9.48 13.30
CA GLY A 82 -25.58 -9.29 14.51
C GLY A 82 -24.55 -10.41 14.73
N LEU A 83 -24.97 -11.65 14.52
CA LEU A 83 -24.07 -12.81 14.62
C LEU A 83 -23.02 -12.79 13.51
N PHE A 84 -23.43 -12.43 12.30
CA PHE A 84 -22.53 -12.30 11.16
C PHE A 84 -21.46 -11.23 11.41
N TYR A 85 -21.87 -10.09 11.98
CA TYR A 85 -20.91 -9.06 12.40
C TYR A 85 -19.99 -9.56 13.52
N ALA A 86 -20.50 -10.26 14.53
CA ALA A 86 -19.68 -10.78 15.62
C ALA A 86 -18.61 -11.77 15.12
N LEU A 87 -18.92 -12.57 14.10
CA LEU A 87 -18.00 -13.54 13.51
C LEU A 87 -17.03 -12.91 12.50
N PHE A 88 -17.48 -11.99 11.67
CA PHE A 88 -16.75 -11.49 10.52
C PHE A 88 -16.43 -9.99 10.54
N GLY A 89 -17.07 -9.22 11.43
CA GLY A 89 -16.89 -7.77 11.49
C GLY A 89 -15.56 -7.29 12.05
N ASN A 90 -14.75 -8.20 12.59
CA ASN A 90 -13.45 -7.83 13.13
C ASN A 90 -12.39 -7.74 12.00
N LYS A 91 -12.04 -6.52 11.61
CA LYS A 91 -10.98 -6.25 10.63
C LYS A 91 -9.58 -6.13 11.26
N ARG A 92 -9.52 -6.07 12.60
CA ARG A 92 -8.24 -5.89 13.30
C ARG A 92 -7.36 -7.11 13.12
N PRO A 93 -6.06 -6.91 12.94
CA PRO A 93 -5.08 -7.98 12.99
C PRO A 93 -5.19 -8.77 14.29
N SER A 94 -4.65 -9.98 14.28
CA SER A 94 -4.61 -10.77 15.51
C SER A 94 -3.85 -10.00 16.60
N ARG A 95 -4.32 -10.11 17.86
CA ARG A 95 -3.60 -9.49 18.99
C ARG A 95 -2.13 -9.90 19.05
N ARG A 96 -1.84 -11.12 18.57
CA ARG A 96 -0.48 -11.64 18.48
C ARG A 96 0.34 -10.87 17.45
N MET A 97 -0.19 -10.64 16.25
CA MET A 97 0.48 -9.85 15.20
C MET A 97 0.74 -8.41 15.67
N ALA A 98 -0.27 -7.75 16.22
CA ALA A 98 -0.13 -6.40 16.75
C ALA A 98 0.94 -6.32 17.86
N ALA A 99 0.95 -7.27 18.80
CA ALA A 99 1.95 -7.31 19.87
C ALA A 99 3.36 -7.62 19.34
N GLN A 100 3.50 -8.46 18.32
CA GLN A 100 4.80 -8.79 17.73
C GLN A 100 5.43 -7.54 17.09
N VAL A 101 4.67 -6.79 16.29
CA VAL A 101 5.16 -5.57 15.63
C VAL A 101 5.38 -4.47 16.66
N ALA A 102 4.42 -4.18 17.55
CA ALA A 102 4.55 -3.14 18.57
C ALA A 102 5.76 -3.38 19.49
N ASN A 103 6.02 -4.62 19.89
CA ASN A 103 7.19 -4.96 20.70
C ASN A 103 8.51 -4.75 19.95
N GLN A 104 8.49 -4.82 18.63
CA GLN A 104 9.67 -4.60 17.82
C GLN A 104 9.92 -3.10 17.64
N VAL A 105 8.92 -2.38 17.17
CA VAL A 105 8.93 -0.93 17.04
C VAL A 105 9.36 -0.25 18.35
N ALA A 106 8.81 -0.66 19.49
CA ALA A 106 9.18 -0.09 20.81
C ALA A 106 10.65 -0.30 21.23
N LYS A 107 11.37 -1.26 20.64
CA LYS A 107 12.80 -1.49 20.94
C LYS A 107 13.73 -0.57 20.15
N ASP A 108 13.27 -0.09 19.02
CA ASP A 108 14.09 0.64 18.04
C ASP A 108 13.91 2.16 18.12
N TYR A 109 12.94 2.62 18.94
CA TYR A 109 12.73 4.03 19.22
C TYR A 109 13.90 4.63 19.97
N GLY A 110 14.65 5.45 19.34
CA GLY A 110 15.79 6.16 19.90
C GLY A 110 17.03 6.10 19.02
N GLN A 111 16.97 5.37 17.92
CA GLN A 111 18.10 5.21 17.03
C GLN A 111 17.99 6.00 15.70
N ALA A 112 16.77 6.43 15.33
CA ALA A 112 16.56 7.29 14.17
C ALA A 112 16.59 8.76 14.61
N VAL A 113 17.76 9.33 14.74
CA VAL A 113 17.93 10.77 15.05
C VAL A 113 18.32 11.49 13.77
N SER A 114 17.54 12.51 13.40
CA SER A 114 17.86 13.40 12.29
C SER A 114 17.89 14.84 12.76
N GLY A 115 18.95 15.57 12.40
CA GLY A 115 19.06 17.02 12.61
C GLY A 115 18.31 17.86 11.54
N ALA A 116 17.54 17.25 10.66
CA ALA A 116 16.95 17.94 9.50
C ALA A 116 15.64 18.70 9.82
N TYR A 117 14.88 18.27 10.81
CA TYR A 117 13.60 18.90 11.16
C TYR A 117 13.69 20.39 11.49
N PRO A 118 14.66 20.89 12.29
CA PRO A 118 14.78 22.33 12.55
C PRO A 118 14.96 23.16 11.27
N HIS A 119 15.71 22.66 10.30
CA HIS A 119 15.93 23.35 9.02
C HIS A 119 14.66 23.37 8.15
N LEU A 120 13.87 22.27 8.13
CA LEU A 120 12.58 22.28 7.48
C LEU A 120 11.61 23.26 8.14
N LEU A 121 11.64 23.37 9.48
CA LEU A 121 10.82 24.31 10.24
C LEU A 121 11.18 25.78 9.94
N GLU A 122 12.47 26.09 9.77
CA GLU A 122 12.95 27.41 9.35
C GLU A 122 12.51 27.78 7.93
N GLN A 123 12.41 26.79 7.04
CA GLN A 123 12.00 27.02 5.64
C GLN A 123 10.48 27.20 5.50
N ASP A 124 9.67 26.30 6.05
CA ASP A 124 8.21 26.39 6.04
C ASP A 124 7.60 25.60 7.22
N SER A 125 6.93 26.33 8.10
CA SER A 125 6.30 25.75 9.30
C SER A 125 5.13 24.80 8.97
N ARG A 126 4.47 24.93 7.80
CA ARG A 126 3.37 24.05 7.38
C ARG A 126 3.92 22.70 6.94
N LEU A 127 5.01 22.70 6.15
CA LEU A 127 5.71 21.47 5.75
C LEU A 127 6.30 20.76 6.96
N ALA A 128 6.88 21.51 7.88
CA ALA A 128 7.40 20.99 9.13
C ALA A 128 6.30 20.39 10.02
N SER A 129 5.10 20.99 10.05
CA SER A 129 3.95 20.43 10.77
C SER A 129 3.52 19.07 10.23
N LEU A 130 3.47 18.91 8.91
CA LEU A 130 3.21 17.62 8.27
C LEU A 130 4.31 16.61 8.59
N SER A 131 5.57 17.02 8.49
CA SER A 131 6.72 16.16 8.84
C SER A 131 6.69 15.72 10.31
N TYR A 132 6.35 16.64 11.23
CA TYR A 132 6.20 16.34 12.65
C TYR A 132 5.09 15.30 12.89
N TYR A 133 3.92 15.47 12.24
CA TYR A 133 2.83 14.50 12.34
C TYR A 133 3.26 13.11 11.87
N ILE A 134 3.95 13.03 10.72
CA ILE A 134 4.49 11.76 10.20
C ILE A 134 5.45 11.13 11.19
N GLU A 135 6.39 11.91 11.73
CA GLU A 135 7.38 11.42 12.70
C GLU A 135 6.72 10.93 14.00
N GLN A 136 5.76 11.67 14.55
CA GLN A 136 5.06 11.28 15.78
C GLN A 136 4.21 10.02 15.60
N THR A 137 3.76 9.72 14.38
CA THR A 137 2.89 8.57 14.10
C THR A 137 3.70 7.34 13.66
N SER A 138 4.68 7.52 12.75
CA SER A 138 5.48 6.42 12.20
C SER A 138 6.81 6.20 12.93
N ASN A 139 7.23 7.19 13.74
CA ASN A 139 8.54 7.27 14.41
C ASN A 139 9.74 7.26 13.44
N LEU A 140 9.51 7.68 12.21
CA LEU A 140 10.53 7.79 11.18
C LEU A 140 10.78 9.28 10.88
N PRO A 141 12.00 9.79 11.14
CA PRO A 141 12.30 11.21 11.03
C PRO A 141 12.49 11.64 9.57
N VAL A 142 12.44 12.95 9.35
CA VAL A 142 12.84 13.57 8.10
C VAL A 142 14.36 13.67 8.01
N TYR A 143 14.92 13.44 6.83
CA TYR A 143 16.36 13.52 6.53
C TYR A 143 16.65 14.59 5.48
N GLY A 144 17.75 15.29 5.66
CA GLY A 144 18.45 16.01 4.59
C GLY A 144 19.47 15.10 3.88
N ASP A 145 20.26 15.68 2.98
CA ASP A 145 21.40 15.02 2.29
C ASP A 145 21.08 13.63 1.67
N THR A 146 19.83 13.41 1.32
CA THR A 146 19.38 12.20 0.62
C THR A 146 19.11 12.56 -0.83
N GLN A 147 19.88 12.00 -1.74
CA GLN A 147 19.63 12.12 -3.18
C GLN A 147 18.44 11.24 -3.57
N VAL A 148 17.63 11.74 -4.51
CA VAL A 148 16.49 11.01 -5.06
C VAL A 148 16.54 11.03 -6.57
N ASP A 149 16.54 9.84 -7.18
CA ASP A 149 16.31 9.66 -8.61
C ASP A 149 14.88 9.14 -8.82
N TYR A 150 14.19 9.68 -9.83
CA TYR A 150 12.83 9.28 -10.17
C TYR A 150 12.79 8.57 -11.53
N TYR A 151 12.21 7.40 -11.55
CA TYR A 151 11.98 6.61 -12.76
C TYR A 151 10.50 6.61 -13.10
N ALA A 152 10.17 7.21 -14.23
CA ALA A 152 8.79 7.40 -14.70
C ALA A 152 8.13 6.12 -15.23
N ALA A 153 8.88 5.03 -15.38
CA ALA A 153 8.41 3.74 -15.85
C ALA A 153 9.28 2.60 -15.31
N GLY A 154 8.72 1.41 -15.21
CA GLY A 154 9.44 0.28 -14.64
C GLY A 154 10.63 -0.19 -15.46
N GLU A 155 10.52 -0.16 -16.78
CA GLU A 155 11.63 -0.49 -17.69
C GLU A 155 12.83 0.46 -17.53
N LEU A 156 12.60 1.71 -17.11
CA LEU A 156 13.66 2.68 -16.83
C LEU A 156 14.35 2.40 -15.49
N ALA A 157 13.66 1.74 -14.56
CA ALA A 157 14.19 1.44 -13.25
C ALA A 157 14.95 0.09 -13.19
N LEU A 158 14.76 -0.79 -14.17
CA LEU A 158 15.28 -2.16 -14.17
C LEU A 158 16.81 -2.19 -14.05
N GLU A 159 17.53 -1.58 -14.97
CA GLU A 159 19.00 -1.64 -14.95
C GLU A 159 19.61 -0.90 -13.74
N PRO A 160 19.16 0.31 -13.34
CA PRO A 160 19.59 0.93 -12.09
C PRO A 160 19.39 0.07 -10.84
N LEU A 161 18.28 -0.69 -10.78
CA LEU A 161 18.03 -1.64 -9.70
C LEU A 161 19.02 -2.80 -9.72
N LEU A 162 19.27 -3.41 -10.89
CA LEU A 162 20.21 -4.51 -11.04
C LEU A 162 21.65 -4.06 -10.77
N GLU A 163 22.05 -2.87 -11.19
CA GLU A 163 23.35 -2.28 -10.89
C GLU A 163 23.55 -2.10 -9.38
N ALA A 164 22.55 -1.56 -8.68
CA ALA A 164 22.59 -1.41 -7.22
C ALA A 164 22.72 -2.77 -6.53
N LEU A 165 21.95 -3.79 -6.94
CA LEU A 165 22.05 -5.14 -6.38
C LEU A 165 23.43 -5.77 -6.62
N ARG A 166 24.01 -5.58 -7.82
CA ARG A 166 25.37 -6.07 -8.15
C ARG A 166 26.46 -5.36 -7.33
N SER A 167 26.22 -4.12 -6.89
CA SER A 167 27.18 -3.36 -6.07
C SER A 167 27.22 -3.78 -4.60
N ALA A 168 26.29 -4.62 -4.12
CA ALA A 168 26.20 -5.03 -2.73
C ALA A 168 27.47 -5.69 -2.21
N GLU A 169 27.95 -5.25 -1.04
CA GLU A 169 29.14 -5.78 -0.38
C GLU A 169 28.81 -6.46 0.97
N ARG A 170 27.77 -5.99 1.68
CA ARG A 170 27.40 -6.45 3.03
C ARG A 170 26.07 -7.17 3.05
N TYR A 171 25.01 -6.52 2.55
CA TYR A 171 23.68 -7.09 2.60
C TYR A 171 22.71 -6.54 1.54
N ILE A 172 21.69 -7.34 1.24
CA ILE A 172 20.53 -6.94 0.43
C ILE A 172 19.26 -7.29 1.20
N LEU A 173 18.35 -6.30 1.35
CA LEU A 173 17.00 -6.49 1.86
C LEU A 173 16.02 -6.28 0.72
N LEU A 174 15.10 -7.23 0.51
CA LEU A 174 14.15 -7.20 -0.60
C LEU A 174 12.76 -7.62 -0.11
N GLU A 175 11.75 -6.76 -0.31
CA GLU A 175 10.37 -6.98 0.13
C GLU A 175 9.40 -6.62 -0.99
N PHE A 176 8.52 -7.55 -1.36
CA PHE A 176 7.51 -7.34 -2.40
C PHE A 176 6.17 -8.00 -2.06
N PHE A 177 5.08 -7.35 -2.46
CA PHE A 177 3.74 -7.94 -2.36
C PHE A 177 3.50 -9.03 -3.41
N ILE A 178 3.89 -8.78 -4.68
CA ILE A 178 3.81 -9.76 -5.76
C ILE A 178 5.20 -10.09 -6.27
N MET A 179 5.49 -11.38 -6.34
CA MET A 179 6.61 -11.94 -7.09
C MET A 179 6.06 -12.95 -8.09
N ASN A 180 6.39 -12.78 -9.36
CA ASN A 180 5.94 -13.67 -10.42
C ASN A 180 7.13 -14.09 -11.30
N PRO A 181 7.40 -15.41 -11.43
CA PRO A 181 8.48 -15.90 -12.27
C PRO A 181 8.37 -15.38 -13.71
N GLY A 182 9.43 -14.80 -14.21
CA GLY A 182 9.56 -14.20 -15.52
C GLY A 182 10.92 -13.53 -15.68
N LEU A 183 11.10 -12.73 -16.72
CA LEU A 183 12.38 -12.08 -17.02
C LEU A 183 12.86 -11.20 -15.88
N PHE A 184 11.99 -10.35 -15.34
CA PHE A 184 12.35 -9.42 -14.27
C PHE A 184 12.77 -10.15 -12.99
N MET A 185 11.94 -11.09 -12.51
CA MET A 185 12.25 -11.87 -11.32
C MET A 185 13.51 -12.72 -11.53
N ASP A 186 13.67 -13.36 -12.70
CA ASP A 186 14.82 -14.23 -13.00
C ASP A 186 16.13 -13.43 -12.95
N GLN A 187 16.18 -12.22 -13.53
CA GLN A 187 17.36 -11.35 -13.49
C GLN A 187 17.71 -10.90 -12.06
N VAL A 188 16.70 -10.47 -11.28
CA VAL A 188 16.92 -10.07 -9.88
C VAL A 188 17.44 -11.24 -9.06
N PHE A 189 16.79 -12.41 -9.12
CA PHE A 189 17.19 -13.56 -8.31
C PHE A 189 18.51 -14.19 -8.76
N GLU A 190 18.90 -14.06 -10.03
CA GLU A 190 20.23 -14.42 -10.49
C GLU A 190 21.30 -13.60 -9.77
N VAL A 191 21.12 -12.27 -9.68
CA VAL A 191 22.05 -11.41 -8.94
C VAL A 191 22.04 -11.74 -7.44
N LEU A 192 20.86 -11.94 -6.83
CA LEU A 192 20.76 -12.30 -5.41
C LEU A 192 21.49 -13.61 -5.09
N ALA A 193 21.35 -14.63 -5.94
CA ALA A 193 22.03 -15.92 -5.78
C ALA A 193 23.56 -15.78 -5.90
N GLN A 194 24.03 -15.00 -6.88
CA GLN A 194 25.46 -14.69 -7.05
C GLN A 194 26.03 -13.97 -5.82
N LYS A 195 25.27 -13.00 -5.27
CA LYS A 195 25.70 -12.24 -4.07
C LYS A 195 25.70 -13.10 -2.81
N ALA A 196 24.71 -13.97 -2.65
CA ALA A 196 24.68 -14.94 -1.53
C ALA A 196 25.87 -15.91 -1.59
N ASP A 197 26.24 -16.39 -2.78
CA ASP A 197 27.44 -17.25 -2.98
C ASP A 197 28.75 -16.51 -2.66
N GLN A 198 28.79 -15.19 -2.85
CA GLN A 198 29.90 -14.31 -2.48
C GLN A 198 29.94 -13.96 -0.98
N GLY A 199 28.96 -14.43 -0.18
CA GLY A 199 28.88 -14.19 1.26
C GLY A 199 28.12 -12.91 1.66
N VAL A 200 27.48 -12.22 0.72
CA VAL A 200 26.59 -11.10 1.01
C VAL A 200 25.33 -11.63 1.69
N GLU A 201 24.89 -11.00 2.77
CA GLU A 201 23.67 -11.39 3.47
C GLU A 201 22.43 -10.96 2.67
N VAL A 202 21.67 -11.92 2.12
CA VAL A 202 20.45 -11.65 1.36
C VAL A 202 19.22 -12.07 2.17
N ARG A 203 18.29 -11.13 2.36
CA ARG A 203 16.99 -11.36 3.03
C ARG A 203 15.84 -10.95 2.13
N VAL A 204 14.84 -11.82 2.00
CA VAL A 204 13.65 -11.63 1.16
C VAL A 204 12.39 -11.78 1.99
N ILE A 205 11.48 -10.81 1.91
CA ILE A 205 10.11 -10.90 2.42
C ILE A 205 9.14 -10.90 1.23
N TYR A 206 8.14 -11.77 1.26
CA TYR A 206 7.02 -11.71 0.32
C TYR A 206 5.68 -11.94 1.01
N ASP A 207 4.62 -11.29 0.51
CA ASP A 207 3.26 -11.54 0.98
C ASP A 207 2.72 -12.84 0.37
N ASP A 208 2.24 -13.75 1.21
CA ASP A 208 1.76 -15.05 0.74
C ASP A 208 0.50 -14.95 -0.13
N PHE A 209 -0.39 -13.99 0.15
CA PHE A 209 -1.61 -13.81 -0.64
C PHE A 209 -1.31 -13.20 -2.01
N GLY A 210 -0.40 -12.22 -2.07
CA GLY A 210 0.07 -11.62 -3.31
C GLY A 210 0.76 -12.64 -4.23
N CYS A 211 1.40 -13.65 -3.64
CA CYS A 211 2.14 -14.69 -4.36
C CYS A 211 1.43 -16.05 -4.40
N LEU A 212 0.16 -16.14 -3.97
CA LEU A 212 -0.57 -17.40 -3.81
C LEU A 212 -0.66 -18.24 -5.08
N THR A 213 -0.74 -17.58 -6.25
CA THR A 213 -0.87 -18.23 -7.57
C THR A 213 0.42 -18.19 -8.39
N THR A 214 1.46 -17.53 -7.91
CA THR A 214 2.68 -17.27 -8.69
C THR A 214 3.89 -18.03 -8.15
N LEU A 215 4.02 -18.20 -6.84
CA LEU A 215 5.14 -18.90 -6.24
C LEU A 215 4.77 -20.33 -5.78
N PRO A 216 5.71 -21.29 -5.85
CA PRO A 216 5.51 -22.64 -5.35
C PRO A 216 5.47 -22.65 -3.81
N SER A 217 4.80 -23.65 -3.23
CA SER A 217 4.64 -23.77 -1.77
C SER A 217 5.94 -24.00 -0.99
N ASP A 218 6.97 -24.48 -1.66
CA ASP A 218 8.31 -24.73 -1.12
C ASP A 218 9.32 -23.61 -1.46
N PHE A 219 8.84 -22.43 -1.90
CA PHE A 219 9.70 -21.32 -2.31
C PHE A 219 10.70 -20.90 -1.23
N VAL A 220 10.27 -20.83 0.04
CA VAL A 220 11.16 -20.52 1.17
C VAL A 220 12.32 -21.52 1.23
N ALA A 221 12.02 -22.83 1.16
CA ALA A 221 13.06 -23.87 1.21
C ALA A 221 14.01 -23.80 -0.01
N GLN A 222 13.50 -23.41 -1.18
CA GLN A 222 14.32 -23.21 -2.37
C GLN A 222 15.29 -22.03 -2.20
N MET A 223 14.83 -20.93 -1.59
CA MET A 223 15.68 -19.77 -1.30
C MET A 223 16.75 -20.08 -0.25
N GLU A 224 16.35 -20.74 0.83
CA GLU A 224 17.31 -21.15 1.88
C GLU A 224 18.38 -22.12 1.34
N ALA A 225 18.04 -22.99 0.40
CA ALA A 225 18.99 -23.91 -0.24
C ALA A 225 20.07 -23.22 -1.07
N ILE A 226 19.87 -21.96 -1.47
CA ILE A 226 20.85 -21.13 -2.19
C ILE A 226 21.44 -20.01 -1.32
N GLY A 227 21.28 -20.10 0.03
CA GLY A 227 21.85 -19.16 0.98
C GLY A 227 21.04 -17.87 1.17
N ILE A 228 19.87 -17.74 0.58
CA ILE A 228 18.97 -16.58 0.74
C ILE A 228 18.01 -16.84 1.89
N LYS A 229 18.04 -16.00 2.93
CA LYS A 229 17.05 -16.04 4.01
C LYS A 229 15.69 -15.52 3.48
N CYS A 230 14.62 -16.28 3.70
CA CYS A 230 13.32 -15.94 3.12
C CYS A 230 12.20 -15.99 4.17
N LEU A 231 11.36 -14.94 4.21
CA LEU A 231 10.19 -14.83 5.07
C LEU A 231 8.90 -14.79 4.23
N GLN A 232 8.04 -15.78 4.41
CA GLN A 232 6.67 -15.77 3.91
C GLN A 232 5.79 -15.01 4.91
N PHE A 233 5.38 -13.79 4.54
CA PHE A 233 4.54 -12.97 5.41
C PHE A 233 3.08 -13.41 5.37
N ASN A 234 2.47 -13.52 6.57
CA ASN A 234 1.05 -13.80 6.82
C ASN A 234 0.49 -14.94 5.93
N PRO A 235 0.96 -16.19 6.10
CA PRO A 235 0.54 -17.34 5.30
C PRO A 235 -0.99 -17.43 5.20
N PHE A 236 -1.50 -17.51 3.99
CA PHE A 236 -2.93 -17.51 3.74
C PHE A 236 -3.56 -18.82 4.24
N THR A 237 -4.47 -18.71 5.20
CA THR A 237 -5.32 -19.79 5.65
C THR A 237 -6.74 -19.55 5.10
N PRO A 238 -7.39 -20.56 4.50
CA PRO A 238 -8.74 -20.42 3.93
C PRO A 238 -9.81 -20.33 5.03
N VAL A 239 -9.83 -19.22 5.77
CA VAL A 239 -10.83 -18.91 6.79
C VAL A 239 -11.50 -17.61 6.40
N ILE A 240 -12.83 -17.55 6.48
CA ILE A 240 -13.58 -16.31 6.23
C ILE A 240 -13.35 -15.38 7.41
N SER A 241 -12.42 -14.43 7.23
CA SER A 241 -12.11 -13.40 8.22
C SER A 241 -11.62 -12.15 7.48
N LEU A 242 -12.05 -10.97 7.91
CA LEU A 242 -11.53 -9.70 7.34
C LEU A 242 -10.06 -9.45 7.71
N ALA A 243 -9.57 -10.07 8.80
CA ALA A 243 -8.14 -10.00 9.16
C ALA A 243 -7.21 -10.65 8.11
N VAL A 244 -7.73 -11.49 7.22
CA VAL A 244 -7.00 -12.01 6.04
C VAL A 244 -6.57 -10.88 5.10
N ASN A 245 -7.24 -9.72 5.13
CA ASN A 245 -6.90 -8.55 4.33
C ASN A 245 -5.71 -7.75 4.86
N ASN A 246 -5.18 -8.04 6.06
CA ASN A 246 -3.97 -7.39 6.55
C ASN A 246 -2.76 -7.94 5.81
N ARG A 247 -2.36 -7.26 4.73
CA ARG A 247 -1.31 -7.70 3.80
C ARG A 247 -0.15 -6.73 3.78
N ASP A 248 1.01 -7.24 3.47
CA ASP A 248 2.20 -6.43 3.28
C ASP A 248 2.27 -5.98 1.81
N HIS A 249 1.83 -4.74 1.57
CA HIS A 249 1.78 -4.17 0.23
C HIS A 249 3.00 -3.28 -0.08
N ARG A 250 4.00 -3.26 0.79
CA ARG A 250 5.23 -2.50 0.62
C ARG A 250 6.11 -3.09 -0.47
N LYS A 251 6.96 -2.26 -1.06
CA LYS A 251 8.00 -2.64 -2.01
C LYS A 251 9.26 -1.93 -1.56
N ILE A 252 10.21 -2.72 -1.07
CA ILE A 252 11.46 -2.22 -0.49
C ILE A 252 12.61 -3.00 -1.11
N VAL A 253 13.61 -2.27 -1.59
CA VAL A 253 14.93 -2.82 -1.83
C VAL A 253 15.94 -1.94 -1.11
N VAL A 254 16.81 -2.51 -0.31
CA VAL A 254 17.92 -1.81 0.37
C VAL A 254 19.20 -2.56 0.11
N VAL A 255 20.23 -1.83 -0.29
CA VAL A 255 21.59 -2.32 -0.51
C VAL A 255 22.53 -1.61 0.43
N ASP A 256 23.17 -2.37 1.34
CA ASP A 256 24.19 -1.93 2.29
C ASP A 256 23.80 -0.73 3.18
N GLY A 257 22.50 -0.37 3.25
CA GLY A 257 22.02 0.83 3.93
C GLY A 257 22.34 2.14 3.21
N LYS A 258 22.93 2.07 2.03
CA LYS A 258 23.40 3.22 1.24
C LYS A 258 22.43 3.60 0.13
N VAL A 259 21.87 2.59 -0.54
CA VAL A 259 20.93 2.76 -1.65
C VAL A 259 19.64 2.03 -1.33
N GLY A 260 18.51 2.69 -1.56
CA GLY A 260 17.18 2.12 -1.37
C GLY A 260 16.26 2.43 -2.54
N PHE A 261 15.30 1.53 -2.80
CA PHE A 261 14.26 1.72 -3.82
C PHE A 261 12.89 1.48 -3.22
N THR A 262 11.93 2.29 -3.65
CA THR A 262 10.51 2.10 -3.37
C THR A 262 9.62 2.76 -4.43
N GLY A 263 8.36 2.34 -4.50
CA GLY A 263 7.37 2.85 -5.46
C GLY A 263 6.22 1.86 -5.67
N GLY A 264 5.51 1.99 -6.80
CA GLY A 264 4.36 1.13 -7.11
C GLY A 264 4.71 -0.26 -7.63
N MET A 265 5.92 -0.44 -8.14
CA MET A 265 6.40 -1.62 -8.88
C MET A 265 6.46 -2.89 -8.04
N ASN A 266 5.85 -3.99 -8.50
CA ASN A 266 6.11 -5.34 -8.00
C ASN A 266 7.13 -6.07 -8.88
N LEU A 267 7.53 -7.26 -8.48
CA LEU A 267 8.52 -8.07 -9.17
C LEU A 267 7.84 -9.03 -10.16
N ALA A 268 7.38 -8.48 -11.29
CA ALA A 268 6.71 -9.23 -12.36
C ALA A 268 6.86 -8.50 -13.71
N ASP A 269 6.81 -9.24 -14.81
CA ASP A 269 7.16 -8.79 -16.16
C ASP A 269 6.25 -7.67 -16.69
N GLU A 270 4.98 -7.62 -16.28
CA GLU A 270 4.07 -6.54 -16.65
C GLU A 270 4.55 -5.18 -16.13
N TYR A 271 5.25 -5.11 -15.00
CA TYR A 271 5.72 -3.84 -14.41
C TYR A 271 6.89 -3.22 -15.17
N ILE A 272 7.61 -4.01 -15.96
CA ILE A 272 8.69 -3.55 -16.86
C ILE A 272 8.27 -3.56 -18.33
N ASN A 273 6.98 -3.72 -18.60
CA ASN A 273 6.39 -3.78 -19.96
C ASN A 273 7.00 -4.88 -20.86
N GLU A 274 7.61 -5.93 -20.30
CA GLU A 274 8.06 -7.11 -21.05
C GLU A 274 6.88 -7.94 -21.55
N ILE A 275 5.76 -7.92 -20.84
CA ILE A 275 4.49 -8.49 -21.26
C ILE A 275 3.38 -7.45 -21.22
N GLU A 276 2.56 -7.42 -22.28
CA GLU A 276 1.37 -6.58 -22.33
C GLU A 276 0.17 -7.31 -21.70
N ARG A 277 -0.25 -6.87 -20.49
CA ARG A 277 -1.36 -7.49 -19.77
C ARG A 277 -2.66 -6.68 -19.86
N PHE A 278 -2.58 -5.36 -19.68
CA PHE A 278 -3.69 -4.41 -19.73
C PHE A 278 -3.27 -3.14 -20.50
N GLY A 279 -2.71 -3.29 -21.70
CA GLY A 279 -2.02 -2.24 -22.41
C GLY A 279 -0.70 -1.89 -21.74
N TYR A 280 -0.18 -0.69 -22.00
CA TYR A 280 1.04 -0.20 -21.36
C TYR A 280 0.84 -0.07 -19.84
N TRP A 281 1.76 -0.63 -19.06
CA TRP A 281 1.75 -0.58 -17.62
C TRP A 281 2.55 0.62 -17.13
N LYS A 282 1.85 1.69 -16.72
CA LYS A 282 2.45 2.91 -16.20
C LYS A 282 2.63 2.79 -14.69
N ASP A 283 3.86 2.63 -14.26
CA ASP A 283 4.23 2.69 -12.85
C ASP A 283 5.40 3.64 -12.63
N ASN A 284 5.84 3.84 -11.40
CA ASN A 284 7.02 4.61 -11.07
C ASN A 284 7.79 4.00 -9.89
N LEU A 285 9.06 4.39 -9.80
CA LEU A 285 9.97 4.00 -8.74
C LEU A 285 10.85 5.19 -8.39
N ILE A 286 11.24 5.30 -7.13
CA ILE A 286 12.32 6.20 -6.70
C ILE A 286 13.49 5.39 -6.16
N ARG A 287 14.70 5.90 -6.43
CA ARG A 287 15.95 5.46 -5.83
C ARG A 287 16.39 6.54 -4.85
N LEU A 288 16.67 6.13 -3.63
CA LEU A 288 17.22 6.97 -2.57
C LEU A 288 18.69 6.62 -2.38
N GLU A 289 19.54 7.63 -2.16
CA GLU A 289 20.93 7.43 -1.76
C GLU A 289 21.28 8.41 -0.64
N GLY A 290 21.64 7.86 0.52
CA GLY A 290 21.98 8.65 1.71
C GLY A 290 21.13 8.30 2.94
N PRO A 291 21.07 9.21 3.95
CA PRO A 291 20.49 8.92 5.27
C PRO A 291 19.03 8.44 5.26
N GLY A 292 18.20 8.92 4.33
CA GLY A 292 16.79 8.51 4.23
C GLY A 292 16.57 7.02 3.93
N VAL A 293 17.59 6.32 3.42
CA VAL A 293 17.54 4.88 3.18
C VAL A 293 17.38 4.08 4.47
N TRP A 294 17.85 4.63 5.61
CA TRP A 294 17.72 3.96 6.90
C TRP A 294 16.25 3.73 7.30
N SER A 295 15.35 4.64 6.95
CA SER A 295 13.91 4.42 7.20
C SER A 295 13.34 3.23 6.41
N LEU A 296 13.78 3.01 5.16
CA LEU A 296 13.42 1.80 4.40
C LEU A 296 13.96 0.53 5.06
N ALA A 297 15.24 0.57 5.49
CA ALA A 297 15.87 -0.55 6.18
C ALA A 297 15.13 -0.86 7.50
N THR A 298 14.79 0.15 8.30
CA THR A 298 14.05 0.00 9.56
C THR A 298 12.69 -0.66 9.33
N LEU A 299 11.91 -0.19 8.36
CA LEU A 299 10.60 -0.79 8.02
C LEU A 299 10.72 -2.28 7.66
N PHE A 300 11.73 -2.64 6.88
CA PHE A 300 12.00 -4.04 6.55
C PHE A 300 12.40 -4.86 7.79
N LEU A 301 13.35 -4.34 8.58
CA LEU A 301 13.90 -5.04 9.74
C LEU A 301 12.87 -5.25 10.84
N ASP A 302 11.94 -4.31 11.03
CA ASP A 302 10.81 -4.43 11.95
C ASP A 302 9.91 -5.61 11.59
N MET A 303 9.56 -5.74 10.30
CA MET A 303 8.76 -6.87 9.83
C MET A 303 9.51 -8.19 9.93
N TRP A 304 10.80 -8.17 9.56
CA TRP A 304 11.64 -9.36 9.70
C TRP A 304 11.70 -9.84 11.14
N ASN A 305 12.07 -8.98 12.08
CA ASN A 305 12.18 -9.33 13.50
C ASN A 305 10.85 -9.71 14.15
N ALA A 306 9.73 -9.13 13.67
CA ALA A 306 8.41 -9.48 14.18
C ALA A 306 8.01 -10.92 13.81
N PHE A 307 8.34 -11.37 12.60
CA PHE A 307 7.74 -12.58 12.02
C PHE A 307 8.72 -13.69 11.67
N TYR A 308 10.03 -13.41 11.50
CA TYR A 308 11.00 -14.46 11.22
C TYR A 308 11.21 -15.37 12.45
N PRO A 309 11.24 -16.71 12.27
CA PRO A 309 11.28 -17.64 13.41
C PRO A 309 12.52 -17.49 14.31
N LYS A 310 13.66 -17.16 13.71
CA LYS A 310 14.91 -16.89 14.43
C LYS A 310 15.07 -15.38 14.55
N LYS A 311 14.82 -14.83 15.74
CA LYS A 311 15.04 -13.40 16.02
C LYS A 311 16.53 -13.14 16.16
N ASP A 312 17.19 -12.80 15.07
CA ASP A 312 18.65 -12.74 14.96
C ASP A 312 19.18 -11.35 14.55
N ILE A 313 18.32 -10.33 14.44
CA ILE A 313 18.74 -9.02 13.98
C ILE A 313 19.17 -8.12 15.14
N ASN A 314 20.43 -7.69 15.06
CA ASN A 314 20.90 -6.47 15.68
C ASN A 314 20.89 -5.37 14.61
N TYR A 315 20.09 -4.31 14.78
CA TYR A 315 19.95 -3.20 13.81
C TYR A 315 21.27 -2.49 13.54
N GLU A 316 22.15 -2.40 14.55
CA GLU A 316 23.49 -1.79 14.41
C GLU A 316 24.32 -2.42 13.29
N THR A 317 24.12 -3.72 13.04
CA THR A 317 24.86 -4.42 11.96
C THR A 317 24.40 -4.03 10.56
N PHE A 318 23.22 -3.40 10.45
CA PHE A 318 22.63 -2.93 9.19
C PHE A 318 22.77 -1.42 8.98
N LYS A 319 23.25 -0.68 10.00
CA LYS A 319 23.56 0.73 9.81
C LYS A 319 24.75 0.92 8.88
N ASP A 320 24.69 1.94 8.06
CA ASP A 320 25.87 2.48 7.40
C ASP A 320 26.67 3.28 8.45
N ASP A 321 27.93 2.95 8.63
CA ASP A 321 28.82 3.60 9.62
C ASP A 321 28.95 5.11 9.36
N THR A 322 28.70 5.55 8.13
CA THR A 322 28.71 6.97 7.77
C THR A 322 27.40 7.69 8.09
N LEU A 323 26.30 6.96 8.40
CA LEU A 323 24.97 7.55 8.65
C LEU A 323 24.92 8.38 9.93
N SER A 324 25.57 7.92 11.01
CA SER A 324 25.60 8.65 12.29
C SER A 324 26.25 10.01 12.17
N GLU A 325 27.30 10.13 11.35
CA GLU A 325 27.98 11.40 11.09
C GLU A 325 27.21 12.28 10.10
N ARG A 326 26.60 11.69 9.04
CA ARG A 326 25.82 12.42 8.05
C ARG A 326 24.45 12.87 8.56
N ALA A 327 23.74 12.02 9.31
CA ALA A 327 22.43 12.35 9.84
C ALA A 327 22.50 13.48 10.89
N LEU A 328 23.64 13.62 11.58
CA LEU A 328 23.90 14.70 12.54
C LEU A 328 24.51 15.97 11.89
N ARG A 329 24.99 15.86 10.66
CA ARG A 329 25.43 17.07 9.90
C ARG A 329 24.22 17.88 9.54
N LEU A 330 24.40 19.19 9.53
CA LEU A 330 23.40 20.14 9.05
C LEU A 330 22.94 19.72 7.65
N ALA A 331 21.62 19.52 7.50
CA ALA A 331 21.04 19.23 6.20
C ALA A 331 21.49 20.26 5.18
N ASN A 332 21.91 19.80 4.00
CA ASN A 332 22.19 20.71 2.90
C ASN A 332 20.85 21.22 2.31
N PRO A 333 20.45 22.47 2.52
CA PRO A 333 19.17 22.98 2.06
C PRO A 333 18.96 22.86 0.55
N SER A 334 20.04 22.76 -0.24
CA SER A 334 19.98 22.63 -1.71
C SER A 334 19.49 21.25 -2.17
N GLN A 335 19.54 20.23 -1.31
CA GLN A 335 19.06 18.86 -1.61
C GLN A 335 17.60 18.64 -1.20
N GLY A 336 16.97 19.60 -0.47
CA GLY A 336 15.64 19.39 0.11
C GLY A 336 15.63 18.32 1.18
N PHE A 337 14.45 17.74 1.44
CA PHE A 337 14.26 16.76 2.53
C PHE A 337 13.47 15.55 2.06
N VAL A 338 13.78 14.41 2.66
CA VAL A 338 13.13 13.11 2.42
C VAL A 338 12.66 12.53 3.74
N GLN A 339 11.41 12.05 3.79
CA GLN A 339 10.87 11.33 4.94
C GLN A 339 10.11 10.10 4.45
N VAL A 340 10.72 8.94 4.59
CA VAL A 340 10.02 7.67 4.35
C VAL A 340 9.19 7.34 5.59
N TYR A 341 7.95 6.95 5.40
CA TYR A 341 7.06 6.53 6.48
C TYR A 341 6.33 5.24 6.11
N GLY A 342 6.03 4.44 7.13
CA GLY A 342 5.18 3.25 7.01
C GLY A 342 3.79 3.53 7.55
N ASP A 343 2.76 3.06 6.87
CA ASP A 343 1.38 2.99 7.36
C ASP A 343 1.06 1.56 7.79
N THR A 344 0.25 1.39 8.83
CA THR A 344 0.00 0.08 9.43
C THR A 344 -1.46 -0.10 9.83
N PRO A 345 -2.05 -1.29 9.58
CA PRO A 345 -3.41 -1.59 10.03
C PRO A 345 -3.49 -1.92 11.54
N LEU A 346 -2.37 -1.85 12.27
CA LEU A 346 -2.27 -2.31 13.66
C LEU A 346 -2.75 -1.28 14.68
N ASP A 347 -2.73 -0.02 14.33
CA ASP A 347 -3.24 1.11 15.09
C ASP A 347 -4.59 1.59 14.55
N ASN A 348 -5.06 2.75 14.99
CA ASN A 348 -6.29 3.35 14.48
C ASN A 348 -6.00 4.66 13.74
N GLU A 349 -4.73 4.93 13.41
CA GLU A 349 -4.30 6.14 12.73
C GLU A 349 -4.15 5.87 11.23
N PRO A 350 -4.99 6.44 10.38
CA PRO A 350 -4.87 6.28 8.93
C PRO A 350 -3.83 7.26 8.39
N LEU A 351 -2.56 6.98 8.65
CA LEU A 351 -1.45 7.90 8.38
C LEU A 351 -1.40 8.30 6.91
N GLY A 352 -1.49 7.34 5.98
CA GLY A 352 -1.44 7.60 4.55
C GLY A 352 -2.58 8.51 4.07
N GLU A 353 -3.80 8.29 4.55
CA GLU A 353 -4.94 9.15 4.23
C GLU A 353 -4.75 10.57 4.78
N ASN A 354 -4.30 10.69 6.03
CA ASN A 354 -4.10 11.99 6.67
C ASN A 354 -3.00 12.79 5.99
N VAL A 355 -1.91 12.14 5.56
CA VAL A 355 -0.85 12.77 4.76
C VAL A 355 -1.41 13.32 3.45
N TYR A 356 -2.17 12.54 2.71
CA TYR A 356 -2.77 12.98 1.45
C TYR A 356 -3.78 14.12 1.64
N ARG A 357 -4.56 14.08 2.73
CA ARG A 357 -5.48 15.18 3.08
C ARG A 357 -4.72 16.45 3.42
N ASP A 358 -3.61 16.33 4.13
CA ASP A 358 -2.82 17.49 4.53
C ASP A 358 -2.07 18.09 3.34
N MET A 359 -1.55 17.29 2.40
CA MET A 359 -1.03 17.79 1.13
C MET A 359 -2.09 18.61 0.36
N LEU A 360 -3.34 18.15 0.29
CA LEU A 360 -4.46 18.88 -0.32
C LEU A 360 -4.81 20.17 0.45
N ASN A 361 -4.65 20.19 1.77
CA ASN A 361 -4.92 21.35 2.61
C ASN A 361 -3.82 22.42 2.49
N ILE A 362 -2.56 22.00 2.41
CA ILE A 362 -1.38 22.89 2.29
C ILE A 362 -1.29 23.51 0.89
N ALA A 363 -1.69 22.77 -0.13
CA ALA A 363 -1.56 23.16 -1.53
C ALA A 363 -2.24 24.51 -1.83
N GLN A 364 -1.58 25.35 -2.64
CA GLN A 364 -2.02 26.68 -3.04
C GLN A 364 -2.26 26.79 -4.54
N ASP A 365 -1.41 26.20 -5.37
CA ASP A 365 -1.45 26.31 -6.82
C ASP A 365 -2.01 25.06 -7.48
N TYR A 366 -1.47 23.88 -7.18
CA TYR A 366 -1.90 22.62 -7.79
C TYR A 366 -1.63 21.39 -6.93
N VAL A 367 -2.43 20.33 -7.15
CA VAL A 367 -2.15 18.96 -6.71
C VAL A 367 -2.45 18.00 -7.85
N TYR A 368 -1.45 17.23 -8.29
CA TYR A 368 -1.60 16.20 -9.32
C TYR A 368 -1.43 14.82 -8.70
N ILE A 369 -2.34 13.91 -9.03
CA ILE A 369 -2.50 12.63 -8.34
C ILE A 369 -2.53 11.49 -9.34
N TYR A 370 -1.66 10.48 -9.14
CA TYR A 370 -1.78 9.17 -9.76
C TYR A 370 -2.37 8.16 -8.77
N THR A 371 -3.33 7.37 -9.19
CA THR A 371 -3.82 6.22 -8.42
C THR A 371 -4.47 5.18 -9.33
N PRO A 372 -4.22 3.87 -9.11
CA PRO A 372 -4.89 2.82 -9.87
C PRO A 372 -6.36 2.66 -9.50
N TYR A 373 -6.73 3.03 -8.28
CA TYR A 373 -8.09 2.88 -7.75
C TYR A 373 -8.51 4.16 -7.03
N LEU A 374 -9.80 4.52 -7.16
CA LEU A 374 -10.39 5.67 -6.49
C LEU A 374 -11.64 5.20 -5.73
N VAL A 375 -11.43 4.72 -4.52
CA VAL A 375 -12.48 4.24 -3.60
C VAL A 375 -12.24 4.88 -2.24
N ILE A 376 -12.53 6.17 -2.16
CA ILE A 376 -12.09 7.07 -1.08
C ILE A 376 -13.16 7.28 -0.01
N SER A 377 -12.70 7.71 1.16
CA SER A 377 -13.53 8.19 2.25
C SER A 377 -14.24 9.50 1.91
N TYR A 378 -15.24 9.84 2.69
CA TYR A 378 -15.90 11.15 2.59
C TYR A 378 -14.93 12.29 2.95
N GLU A 379 -14.03 12.06 3.89
CA GLU A 379 -13.03 13.01 4.36
C GLU A 379 -12.05 13.38 3.25
N LEU A 380 -11.52 12.40 2.54
CA LEU A 380 -10.59 12.63 1.43
C LEU A 380 -11.30 13.24 0.21
N GLN A 381 -12.54 12.80 -0.08
CA GLN A 381 -13.37 13.44 -1.10
C GLN A 381 -13.61 14.91 -0.76
N THR A 382 -13.89 15.24 0.49
CA THR A 382 -14.10 16.62 0.96
C THR A 382 -12.82 17.44 0.83
N ALA A 383 -11.65 16.89 1.18
CA ALA A 383 -10.38 17.58 1.02
C ALA A 383 -10.10 17.94 -0.46
N MET A 384 -10.30 16.98 -1.38
CA MET A 384 -10.13 17.21 -2.83
C MET A 384 -11.10 18.29 -3.34
N THR A 385 -12.37 18.21 -2.96
CA THR A 385 -13.39 19.19 -3.41
C THR A 385 -13.16 20.57 -2.82
N LEU A 386 -12.70 20.65 -1.57
CA LEU A 386 -12.37 21.92 -0.92
C LEU A 386 -11.14 22.57 -1.58
N ALA A 387 -10.08 21.78 -1.86
CA ALA A 387 -8.91 22.28 -2.55
C ALA A 387 -9.28 22.87 -3.92
N ALA A 388 -10.05 22.14 -4.74
CA ALA A 388 -10.53 22.63 -6.04
C ALA A 388 -11.37 23.90 -5.93
N ARG A 389 -12.29 23.98 -4.95
CA ARG A 389 -13.12 25.17 -4.71
C ARG A 389 -12.34 26.38 -4.18
N ARG A 390 -11.20 26.17 -3.54
CA ARG A 390 -10.26 27.24 -3.16
C ARG A 390 -9.46 27.78 -4.35
N GLY A 391 -9.58 27.16 -5.53
CA GLY A 391 -8.85 27.55 -6.73
C GLY A 391 -7.61 26.74 -7.02
N VAL A 392 -7.29 25.73 -6.22
CA VAL A 392 -6.18 24.79 -6.48
C VAL A 392 -6.51 23.94 -7.71
N ASP A 393 -5.57 23.81 -8.64
CA ASP A 393 -5.69 22.96 -9.83
C ASP A 393 -5.51 21.48 -9.42
N VAL A 394 -6.59 20.83 -9.00
CA VAL A 394 -6.59 19.41 -8.60
C VAL A 394 -6.82 18.54 -9.82
N ARG A 395 -5.81 17.71 -10.17
CA ARG A 395 -5.89 16.75 -11.27
C ARG A 395 -5.69 15.33 -10.74
N LEU A 396 -6.56 14.43 -11.16
CA LEU A 396 -6.52 13.01 -10.80
C LEU A 396 -6.41 12.17 -12.06
N MET A 397 -5.50 11.20 -12.08
CA MET A 397 -5.37 10.25 -13.18
C MET A 397 -5.54 8.82 -12.69
N THR A 398 -6.38 8.07 -13.41
CA THR A 398 -6.70 6.66 -13.17
C THR A 398 -6.43 5.83 -14.42
N PRO A 399 -6.44 4.48 -14.36
CA PRO A 399 -6.29 3.65 -15.54
C PRO A 399 -7.38 3.89 -16.60
N GLY A 400 -7.02 3.82 -17.88
CA GLY A 400 -7.98 3.75 -18.97
C GLY A 400 -8.41 2.31 -19.29
N ILE A 401 -7.50 1.35 -19.12
CA ILE A 401 -7.76 -0.08 -19.24
C ILE A 401 -7.65 -0.71 -17.85
N PRO A 402 -8.75 -1.20 -17.24
CA PRO A 402 -8.74 -1.69 -15.88
C PRO A 402 -8.26 -3.14 -15.75
N ASP A 403 -7.61 -3.46 -14.65
CA ASP A 403 -7.31 -4.83 -14.23
C ASP A 403 -8.55 -5.55 -13.66
N LYS A 404 -9.45 -4.81 -12.98
CA LYS A 404 -10.67 -5.31 -12.32
C LYS A 404 -11.87 -4.45 -12.68
N LYS A 405 -12.74 -4.96 -13.52
CA LYS A 405 -13.91 -4.22 -14.05
C LYS A 405 -14.85 -3.70 -12.94
N MET A 406 -15.06 -4.47 -11.86
CA MET A 406 -15.90 -4.03 -10.74
C MET A 406 -15.29 -2.85 -9.97
N VAL A 407 -14.00 -2.91 -9.65
CA VAL A 407 -13.28 -1.85 -8.95
C VAL A 407 -13.22 -0.58 -9.82
N PHE A 408 -13.03 -0.74 -11.12
CA PHE A 408 -13.07 0.38 -12.07
C PHE A 408 -14.45 1.06 -12.13
N ARG A 409 -15.53 0.28 -12.13
CA ARG A 409 -16.88 0.84 -12.05
C ARG A 409 -17.09 1.59 -10.72
N MET A 410 -16.59 1.04 -9.63
CA MET A 410 -16.61 1.69 -8.31
C MET A 410 -15.82 3.01 -8.35
N THR A 411 -14.61 3.01 -8.90
CA THR A 411 -13.78 4.20 -9.15
C THR A 411 -14.57 5.28 -9.90
N ARG A 412 -15.19 4.94 -11.02
CA ARG A 412 -15.98 5.89 -11.83
C ARG A 412 -17.19 6.46 -11.09
N SER A 413 -17.74 5.75 -10.12
CA SER A 413 -18.86 6.25 -9.32
C SER A 413 -18.49 7.47 -8.47
N TYR A 414 -17.19 7.67 -8.17
CA TYR A 414 -16.69 8.83 -7.42
C TYR A 414 -16.40 10.05 -8.30
N TYR A 415 -16.35 9.91 -9.62
CA TYR A 415 -15.97 11.01 -10.52
C TYR A 415 -16.89 12.21 -10.48
N ARG A 416 -18.21 11.95 -10.56
CA ARG A 416 -19.19 13.02 -10.71
C ARG A 416 -19.09 14.10 -9.63
N PRO A 417 -19.13 13.80 -8.32
CA PRO A 417 -19.06 14.83 -7.28
C PRO A 417 -17.72 15.57 -7.27
N LEU A 418 -16.63 14.92 -7.68
CA LEU A 418 -15.31 15.56 -7.80
C LEU A 418 -15.27 16.54 -8.98
N ILE A 419 -15.79 16.14 -10.15
CA ILE A 419 -15.84 17.00 -11.34
C ILE A 419 -16.77 18.20 -11.11
N GLU A 420 -17.93 18.00 -10.46
CA GLU A 420 -18.85 19.08 -10.08
C GLU A 420 -18.21 20.11 -9.12
N ALA A 421 -17.19 19.71 -8.37
CA ALA A 421 -16.42 20.60 -7.50
C ALA A 421 -15.24 21.27 -8.20
N GLY A 422 -14.91 20.89 -9.44
CA GLY A 422 -13.82 21.47 -10.22
C GLY A 422 -12.55 20.61 -10.32
N VAL A 423 -12.55 19.40 -9.75
CA VAL A 423 -11.45 18.44 -9.93
C VAL A 423 -11.42 17.95 -11.38
N LYS A 424 -10.25 17.94 -12.01
CA LYS A 424 -10.05 17.45 -13.37
C LYS A 424 -9.62 15.99 -13.32
N ILE A 425 -10.41 15.11 -13.93
CA ILE A 425 -10.15 13.66 -13.94
C ILE A 425 -9.72 13.21 -15.33
N TYR A 426 -8.70 12.35 -15.38
CA TYR A 426 -8.14 11.79 -16.59
C TYR A 426 -8.09 10.27 -16.49
N GLU A 427 -8.36 9.56 -17.58
CA GLU A 427 -8.14 8.13 -17.72
C GLU A 427 -6.96 7.90 -18.68
N PHE A 428 -5.92 7.22 -18.23
CA PHE A 428 -4.71 6.93 -19.00
C PHE A 428 -5.03 5.97 -20.13
N SER A 429 -5.17 6.50 -21.35
CA SER A 429 -5.70 5.76 -22.50
C SER A 429 -4.81 4.59 -22.97
N PRO A 430 -3.46 4.67 -22.90
CA PRO A 430 -2.61 3.57 -23.38
C PRO A 430 -2.70 2.28 -22.58
N GLY A 431 -3.19 2.33 -21.31
CA GLY A 431 -3.21 1.11 -20.53
C GLY A 431 -3.59 1.26 -19.07
N PHE A 432 -2.92 0.47 -18.22
CA PHE A 432 -3.13 0.42 -16.79
C PHE A 432 -2.13 1.33 -16.06
N LEU A 433 -2.64 2.35 -15.40
CA LEU A 433 -1.85 3.23 -14.53
C LEU A 433 -1.82 2.67 -13.12
N HIS A 434 -0.64 2.28 -12.65
CA HIS A 434 -0.45 1.68 -11.33
C HIS A 434 0.40 2.54 -10.38
N ALA A 435 0.95 3.66 -10.81
CA ALA A 435 1.67 4.61 -9.96
C ALA A 435 0.78 5.19 -8.85
N LYS A 436 1.36 5.45 -7.67
CA LYS A 436 0.73 6.10 -6.52
C LYS A 436 1.58 7.29 -6.13
N THR A 437 1.18 8.45 -6.61
CA THR A 437 1.97 9.67 -6.47
C THR A 437 1.07 10.87 -6.27
N PHE A 438 1.46 11.73 -5.35
CA PHE A 438 0.95 13.07 -5.20
C PHE A 438 2.09 14.05 -5.42
N VAL A 439 1.85 15.10 -6.20
CA VAL A 439 2.80 16.20 -6.35
C VAL A 439 2.06 17.53 -6.26
N ALA A 440 2.59 18.46 -5.48
CA ALA A 440 1.93 19.73 -5.18
C ALA A 440 2.93 20.90 -5.19
N ASP A 441 2.58 21.99 -5.88
CA ASP A 441 3.18 23.33 -5.81
C ASP A 441 4.70 23.37 -6.08
N ASP A 442 5.28 22.39 -6.77
CA ASP A 442 6.72 22.17 -6.95
C ASP A 442 7.51 22.03 -5.62
N ARG A 443 6.80 21.82 -4.50
CA ARG A 443 7.34 21.83 -3.12
C ARG A 443 7.18 20.53 -2.38
N LEU A 444 6.12 19.76 -2.70
CA LEU A 444 5.77 18.51 -2.05
C LEU A 444 5.60 17.40 -3.08
N ALA A 445 6.09 16.22 -2.77
CA ALA A 445 5.67 15.00 -3.46
C ALA A 445 5.63 13.82 -2.50
N SER A 446 4.71 12.89 -2.77
CA SER A 446 4.63 11.58 -2.11
C SER A 446 4.70 10.51 -3.20
N VAL A 447 5.66 9.60 -3.09
CA VAL A 447 5.82 8.46 -4.01
C VAL A 447 5.92 7.18 -3.19
N GLY A 448 5.07 6.20 -3.45
CA GLY A 448 5.07 4.99 -2.63
C GLY A 448 4.09 3.92 -3.10
N THR A 449 3.54 3.20 -2.13
CA THR A 449 2.71 2.02 -2.37
C THR A 449 1.23 2.27 -2.10
N ILE A 450 0.86 3.40 -1.46
CA ILE A 450 -0.47 3.68 -0.92
C ILE A 450 -1.46 4.07 -2.03
N ASN A 451 -2.41 3.20 -2.34
CA ASN A 451 -3.51 3.49 -3.25
C ASN A 451 -4.59 4.35 -2.56
N LEU A 452 -5.44 5.00 -3.37
CA LEU A 452 -6.66 5.64 -2.89
C LEU A 452 -7.83 4.63 -2.84
N ASP A 453 -7.66 3.57 -2.04
CA ASP A 453 -8.71 2.59 -1.76
C ASP A 453 -8.69 2.12 -0.29
N TYR A 454 -9.80 1.52 0.17
CA TYR A 454 -9.97 1.13 1.57
C TYR A 454 -8.95 0.08 2.04
N ARG A 455 -8.46 -0.80 1.17
CA ARG A 455 -7.46 -1.79 1.57
C ARG A 455 -6.13 -1.13 1.88
N SER A 456 -5.65 -0.28 0.98
CA SER A 456 -4.41 0.46 1.19
C SER A 456 -4.51 1.39 2.41
N LEU A 457 -5.59 2.17 2.51
CA LEU A 457 -5.71 3.20 3.53
C LEU A 457 -5.99 2.67 4.95
N TYR A 458 -6.47 1.40 5.11
CA TYR A 458 -6.91 0.94 6.43
C TYR A 458 -6.57 -0.52 6.78
N LEU A 459 -6.09 -1.33 5.83
CA LEU A 459 -5.96 -2.77 6.04
C LEU A 459 -4.57 -3.32 5.71
N HIS A 460 -3.79 -2.63 4.88
CA HIS A 460 -2.47 -3.08 4.47
C HIS A 460 -1.36 -2.41 5.28
N PHE A 461 -0.21 -3.08 5.34
CA PHE A 461 1.05 -2.41 5.61
C PHE A 461 1.50 -1.75 4.31
N GLU A 462 1.69 -0.45 4.36
CA GLU A 462 2.06 0.39 3.23
C GLU A 462 3.27 1.25 3.58
N LEU A 463 3.84 1.91 2.60
CA LEU A 463 4.84 2.94 2.79
C LEU A 463 4.76 4.01 1.71
N SER A 464 5.27 5.18 2.04
CA SER A 464 5.54 6.22 1.05
C SER A 464 6.75 7.06 1.46
N ALA A 465 7.41 7.66 0.48
CA ALA A 465 8.43 8.66 0.69
C ALA A 465 7.85 10.04 0.42
N MET A 466 7.81 10.88 1.45
CA MET A 466 7.54 12.30 1.34
C MET A 466 8.82 13.04 0.95
N LEU A 467 8.68 13.91 -0.01
CA LEU A 467 9.72 14.82 -0.49
C LEU A 467 9.29 16.25 -0.22
N TYR A 468 10.14 17.03 0.44
CA TYR A 468 9.88 18.43 0.77
C TYR A 468 10.97 19.28 0.12
N GLU A 469 10.59 20.29 -0.67
CA GLU A 469 11.49 21.22 -1.37
C GLU A 469 12.63 20.52 -2.13
N HIS A 470 12.40 19.26 -2.58
CA HIS A 470 13.43 18.44 -3.18
C HIS A 470 13.55 18.71 -4.69
N PRO A 471 14.79 18.80 -5.24
CA PRO A 471 15.02 19.12 -6.66
C PRO A 471 14.37 18.14 -7.66
N VAL A 472 14.03 16.92 -7.25
CA VAL A 472 13.36 15.93 -8.10
C VAL A 472 11.87 16.22 -8.33
N ILE A 473 11.22 17.03 -7.50
CA ILE A 473 9.76 17.27 -7.55
C ILE A 473 9.30 17.80 -8.92
N PRO A 474 9.97 18.74 -9.56
CA PRO A 474 9.63 19.17 -10.92
C PRO A 474 9.68 18.04 -11.96
N THR A 475 10.57 17.05 -11.81
CA THR A 475 10.62 15.86 -12.68
C THR A 475 9.37 15.00 -12.53
N ILE A 476 8.89 14.81 -11.29
CA ILE A 476 7.64 14.08 -10.99
C ILE A 476 6.43 14.80 -11.61
N LYS A 477 6.37 16.13 -11.51
CA LYS A 477 5.35 16.95 -12.18
C LYS A 477 5.40 16.81 -13.68
N ALA A 478 6.60 16.88 -14.26
CA ALA A 478 6.80 16.75 -15.71
C ALA A 478 6.32 15.39 -16.23
N ASP A 479 6.58 14.30 -15.48
CA ASP A 479 6.05 12.98 -15.80
C ASP A 479 4.52 12.95 -15.80
N PHE A 480 3.88 13.58 -14.78
CA PHE A 480 2.42 13.68 -14.73
C PHE A 480 1.86 14.38 -15.96
N LEU A 481 2.43 15.52 -16.34
CA LEU A 481 1.97 16.31 -17.49
C LEU A 481 2.20 15.57 -18.82
N ALA A 482 3.32 14.87 -18.99
CA ALA A 482 3.60 14.05 -20.17
C ALA A 482 2.63 12.87 -20.28
N THR A 483 2.30 12.23 -19.16
CA THR A 483 1.32 11.14 -19.10
C THR A 483 -0.11 11.66 -19.35
N GLN A 484 -0.44 12.85 -18.83
CA GLN A 484 -1.74 13.50 -19.08
C GLN A 484 -1.97 13.78 -20.56
N ALA A 485 -0.93 14.12 -21.30
CA ALA A 485 -1.05 14.36 -22.75
C ALA A 485 -1.52 13.11 -23.53
N GLN A 486 -1.36 11.92 -22.95
CA GLN A 486 -1.80 10.64 -23.51
C GLN A 486 -3.13 10.16 -22.91
N ALA A 487 -3.70 10.89 -21.97
CA ALA A 487 -4.89 10.52 -21.23
C ALA A 487 -6.14 11.23 -21.75
N ARG A 488 -7.29 10.57 -21.62
CA ARG A 488 -8.58 11.15 -21.94
C ARG A 488 -9.11 11.90 -20.72
N GLN A 489 -9.42 13.18 -20.87
CA GLN A 489 -10.13 13.92 -19.83
C GLN A 489 -11.60 13.46 -19.75
N ILE A 490 -12.06 13.20 -18.52
CA ILE A 490 -13.43 12.81 -18.23
C ILE A 490 -14.27 14.04 -17.90
N THR A 491 -15.44 14.13 -18.53
CA THR A 491 -16.39 15.24 -18.37
C THR A 491 -17.64 14.78 -17.59
N LEU A 492 -18.48 15.74 -17.18
CA LEU A 492 -19.78 15.42 -16.56
C LEU A 492 -20.70 14.60 -17.49
N ALA A 493 -20.56 14.74 -18.81
CA ALA A 493 -21.32 13.94 -19.76
C ALA A 493 -20.95 12.45 -19.70
N ASP A 494 -19.67 12.15 -19.46
CA ASP A 494 -19.16 10.76 -19.32
C ASP A 494 -19.64 10.09 -18.02
N THR A 495 -20.08 10.87 -17.03
CA THR A 495 -20.57 10.36 -15.73
C THR A 495 -22.07 10.11 -15.70
N ARG A 496 -22.79 10.35 -16.82
CA ARG A 496 -24.23 10.07 -16.92
C ARG A 496 -24.49 8.57 -16.78
N ASN A 497 -25.47 8.22 -15.96
CA ASN A 497 -25.82 6.84 -15.70
C ASN A 497 -27.33 6.64 -15.76
N THR A 498 -27.78 5.42 -16.06
CA THR A 498 -29.18 5.02 -15.97
C THR A 498 -29.61 4.87 -14.51
N LEU A 499 -30.92 4.91 -14.23
CA LEU A 499 -31.44 4.69 -12.87
C LEU A 499 -30.94 3.34 -12.28
N THR A 500 -30.99 2.28 -13.09
CA THR A 500 -30.49 0.95 -12.70
C THR A 500 -28.98 0.97 -12.46
N GLY A 501 -28.22 1.71 -13.26
CA GLY A 501 -26.79 1.92 -13.06
C GLY A 501 -26.48 2.65 -11.76
N MET A 502 -27.24 3.71 -11.42
CA MET A 502 -27.09 4.45 -10.17
C MET A 502 -27.37 3.57 -8.93
N LEU A 503 -28.42 2.74 -8.99
CA LEU A 503 -28.73 1.78 -7.92
C LEU A 503 -27.60 0.77 -7.74
N TRP A 504 -27.04 0.26 -8.84
CA TRP A 504 -25.91 -0.67 -8.78
C TRP A 504 -24.64 -0.02 -8.22
N ASP A 505 -24.35 1.23 -8.61
CA ASP A 505 -23.23 1.99 -8.06
C ASP A 505 -23.40 2.25 -6.55
N ALA A 506 -24.64 2.49 -6.09
CA ALA A 506 -24.93 2.60 -4.65
C ALA A 506 -24.65 1.28 -3.90
N VAL A 507 -25.06 0.14 -4.47
CA VAL A 507 -24.73 -1.19 -3.90
C VAL A 507 -23.21 -1.42 -3.86
N LEU A 508 -22.49 -1.07 -4.91
CA LEU A 508 -21.04 -1.18 -4.95
C LEU A 508 -20.37 -0.31 -3.87
N ARG A 509 -20.88 0.90 -3.63
CA ARG A 509 -20.38 1.77 -2.55
C ARG A 509 -20.63 1.22 -1.15
N ILE A 510 -21.73 0.50 -0.93
CA ILE A 510 -21.97 -0.20 0.36
C ILE A 510 -20.94 -1.30 0.56
N VAL A 511 -20.50 -1.98 -0.49
CA VAL A 511 -19.53 -3.08 -0.42
C VAL A 511 -18.08 -2.57 -0.43
N ALA A 512 -17.87 -1.33 -0.86
CA ALA A 512 -16.53 -0.73 -1.02
C ALA A 512 -15.58 -0.92 0.18
N PRO A 513 -16.01 -0.77 1.46
CA PRO A 513 -15.12 -0.94 2.60
C PRO A 513 -14.65 -2.39 2.84
N PHE A 514 -15.14 -3.35 2.07
CA PHE A 514 -14.79 -4.77 2.20
C PHE A 514 -13.92 -5.29 1.03
N VAL A 515 -13.71 -4.47 0.00
CA VAL A 515 -13.06 -4.86 -1.27
C VAL A 515 -11.62 -4.35 -1.38
#